data_888f70b5fb40f090f331f0345954cea6
#
_entry.id   888f70b5fb40f090f331f0345954cea6
#
_cell.length_a   1.000
_cell.length_b   1.000
_cell.length_c   1.000
_cell.angle_alpha   90.00
_cell.angle_beta   90.00
_cell.angle_gamma   90.00
#
_symmetry.space_group_name_H-M   'P 1'
#
loop_
_entity.id
_entity.type
_entity.pdbx_description
1 polymer ?
#
loop_
_entity_poly.entity_id
_entity_poly.type
_entity_poly.pdbx_seq_one_letter_code
_entity_poly.pdbx_strand_id
1 'polypeptide(L)'
;GERSLKDGQDQLTLRFESDSLNGVKLIKTYTLQRGSYAIGVKHEVINTGTAPVSPQLYLQLVRDGNKPAGESSFYSTFTGPAIYTDAKKYQKVEFSDIEKNKAEIEKSSPNGYVAMVQHYFATAWLLADGVQRENFVRKVDTNLYAVGMITPLAELAPGQSKTLSAQLFSGPQEEKVLEALAPGLDLVKDYGWLAMLSKPLY
;
A
#
# COMPACT_ATOMS: atom_id res chain seq x y z
N GLY A 1 -21.73 -9.26 11.45
CA GLY A 1 -20.73 -10.20 10.98
C GLY A 1 -19.80 -10.62 12.11
N GLU A 2 -19.04 -11.67 11.92
CA GLU A 2 -18.01 -12.11 12.87
C GLU A 2 -16.95 -11.03 13.02
N ARG A 3 -16.49 -10.81 14.26
CA ARG A 3 -15.47 -9.78 14.59
C ARG A 3 -14.20 -10.38 15.19
N SER A 4 -14.17 -11.69 15.35
CA SER A 4 -13.06 -12.43 15.93
C SER A 4 -12.95 -13.81 15.28
N LEU A 5 -11.71 -14.33 15.21
CA LEU A 5 -11.45 -15.71 14.84
C LEU A 5 -11.87 -16.63 16.00
N LYS A 6 -12.63 -17.66 15.67
CA LYS A 6 -12.94 -18.75 16.62
C LYS A 6 -11.79 -19.76 16.67
N ASP A 7 -11.80 -20.61 17.67
CA ASP A 7 -10.84 -21.71 17.75
C ASP A 7 -11.04 -22.65 16.54
N GLY A 8 -9.93 -23.01 15.90
CA GLY A 8 -9.93 -23.82 14.68
C GLY A 8 -10.23 -23.08 13.38
N GLN A 9 -10.49 -21.77 13.43
CA GLN A 9 -10.59 -20.93 12.23
C GLN A 9 -9.24 -20.23 11.95
N ASP A 10 -8.79 -20.30 10.70
CA ASP A 10 -7.55 -19.66 10.25
C ASP A 10 -7.78 -18.36 9.50
N GLN A 11 -9.02 -18.06 9.12
CA GLN A 11 -9.39 -16.92 8.30
C GLN A 11 -10.60 -16.18 8.84
N LEU A 12 -10.52 -14.84 8.83
CA LEU A 12 -11.65 -13.95 9.10
C LEU A 12 -11.92 -13.11 7.85
N THR A 13 -13.17 -13.05 7.42
CA THR A 13 -13.60 -12.24 6.30
C THR A 13 -14.57 -11.15 6.77
N LEU A 14 -14.25 -9.91 6.44
CA LEU A 14 -15.08 -8.74 6.74
C LEU A 14 -15.51 -8.10 5.41
N ARG A 15 -16.83 -7.93 5.24
CA ARG A 15 -17.40 -7.34 4.04
C ARG A 15 -18.12 -6.04 4.37
N PHE A 16 -17.81 -5.00 3.63
CA PHE A 16 -18.41 -3.67 3.73
C PHE A 16 -19.01 -3.29 2.39
N GLU A 17 -20.17 -2.68 2.41
CA GLU A 17 -20.85 -2.16 1.24
C GLU A 17 -21.14 -0.67 1.43
N SER A 18 -20.91 0.14 0.40
CA SER A 18 -21.37 1.52 0.38
C SER A 18 -22.83 1.58 -0.10
N ASP A 19 -23.50 2.67 0.22
CA ASP A 19 -24.66 3.05 -0.56
C ASP A 19 -24.23 3.38 -2.00
N SER A 20 -25.20 3.40 -2.93
CA SER A 20 -24.94 3.85 -4.28
C SER A 20 -24.80 5.38 -4.29
N LEU A 21 -23.64 5.87 -4.74
CA LEU A 21 -23.36 7.28 -4.91
C LEU A 21 -23.01 7.57 -6.37
N ASN A 22 -23.72 8.50 -6.99
CA ASN A 22 -23.55 8.88 -8.40
C ASN A 22 -23.56 7.66 -9.36
N GLY A 23 -24.42 6.68 -9.09
CA GLY A 23 -24.52 5.47 -9.90
C GLY A 23 -23.41 4.45 -9.69
N VAL A 24 -22.60 4.59 -8.65
CA VAL A 24 -21.53 3.63 -8.31
C VAL A 24 -21.72 3.10 -6.90
N LYS A 25 -21.65 1.79 -6.75
CA LYS A 25 -21.60 1.07 -5.46
C LYS A 25 -20.25 0.41 -5.31
N LEU A 26 -19.65 0.53 -4.13
CA LEU A 26 -18.38 -0.12 -3.78
C LEU A 26 -18.62 -1.19 -2.73
N ILE A 27 -18.06 -2.38 -2.96
CA ILE A 27 -17.99 -3.45 -1.96
C ILE A 27 -16.52 -3.72 -1.66
N LYS A 28 -16.15 -3.66 -0.39
CA LYS A 28 -14.82 -4.01 0.10
C LYS A 28 -14.88 -5.26 0.95
N THR A 29 -14.05 -6.25 0.60
CA THR A 29 -13.93 -7.47 1.38
C THR A 29 -12.49 -7.60 1.87
N TYR A 30 -12.30 -7.61 3.18
CA TYR A 30 -11.03 -7.85 3.84
C TYR A 30 -10.93 -9.31 4.25
N THR A 31 -9.79 -9.93 3.97
CA THR A 31 -9.48 -11.29 4.36
C THR A 31 -8.23 -11.29 5.21
N LEU A 32 -8.39 -11.62 6.50
CA LEU A 32 -7.30 -11.73 7.46
C LEU A 32 -6.98 -13.20 7.68
N GLN A 33 -5.72 -13.58 7.61
CA GLN A 33 -5.22 -14.92 7.84
C GLN A 33 -4.51 -14.96 9.19
N ARG A 34 -4.75 -16.01 9.99
CA ARG A 34 -4.05 -16.21 11.26
C ARG A 34 -2.53 -16.30 11.02
N GLY A 35 -1.76 -15.56 11.82
CA GLY A 35 -0.30 -15.55 11.71
C GLY A 35 0.28 -14.80 10.50
N SER A 36 -0.55 -14.05 9.75
CA SER A 36 -0.10 -13.24 8.61
C SER A 36 -0.29 -11.75 8.87
N TYR A 37 0.68 -10.95 8.48
CA TYR A 37 0.60 -9.49 8.43
C TYR A 37 0.09 -8.97 7.08
N ALA A 38 -0.14 -9.86 6.11
CA ALA A 38 -0.73 -9.52 4.82
C ALA A 38 -2.26 -9.71 4.90
N ILE A 39 -3.00 -8.66 4.54
CA ILE A 39 -4.46 -8.61 4.53
C ILE A 39 -4.89 -8.58 3.07
N GLY A 40 -5.67 -9.57 2.64
CA GLY A 40 -6.30 -9.52 1.32
C GLY A 40 -7.40 -8.46 1.30
N VAL A 41 -7.43 -7.63 0.26
CA VAL A 41 -8.46 -6.59 0.10
C VAL A 41 -9.03 -6.69 -1.30
N LYS A 42 -10.27 -7.19 -1.41
CA LYS A 42 -11.00 -7.25 -2.67
C LYS A 42 -11.92 -6.03 -2.78
N HIS A 43 -11.79 -5.30 -3.89
CA HIS A 43 -12.62 -4.17 -4.24
C HIS A 43 -13.52 -4.59 -5.40
N GLU A 44 -14.83 -4.49 -5.22
CA GLU A 44 -15.82 -4.70 -6.26
C GLU A 44 -16.56 -3.40 -6.50
N VAL A 45 -16.51 -2.92 -7.73
CA VAL A 45 -17.19 -1.69 -8.17
C VAL A 45 -18.33 -2.09 -9.07
N ILE A 46 -19.54 -1.62 -8.77
CA ILE A 46 -20.75 -1.93 -9.51
C ILE A 46 -21.35 -0.64 -10.06
N ASN A 47 -21.60 -0.61 -11.36
CA ASN A 47 -22.40 0.46 -11.96
C ASN A 47 -23.88 0.21 -11.71
N THR A 48 -24.48 0.96 -10.81
CA THR A 48 -25.91 0.91 -10.46
C THR A 48 -26.71 2.01 -11.16
N GLY A 49 -26.05 2.83 -11.98
CA GLY A 49 -26.67 3.92 -12.75
C GLY A 49 -27.19 3.47 -14.11
N THR A 50 -27.62 4.45 -14.91
CA THR A 50 -28.19 4.25 -16.25
C THR A 50 -27.22 4.63 -17.38
N ALA A 51 -26.05 5.18 -17.06
CA ALA A 51 -25.00 5.55 -18.02
C ALA A 51 -23.69 4.79 -17.72
N PRO A 52 -22.83 4.58 -18.73
CA PRO A 52 -21.50 4.01 -18.50
C PRO A 52 -20.66 4.86 -17.53
N VAL A 53 -19.82 4.22 -16.73
CA VAL A 53 -18.89 4.86 -15.80
C VAL A 53 -17.48 4.31 -15.96
N SER A 54 -16.48 5.15 -15.79
CA SER A 54 -15.05 4.77 -15.84
C SER A 54 -14.41 4.99 -14.47
N PRO A 55 -14.60 4.05 -13.52
CA PRO A 55 -14.11 4.22 -12.16
C PRO A 55 -12.61 4.02 -12.09
N GLN A 56 -12.00 4.61 -11.05
CA GLN A 56 -10.61 4.38 -10.69
C GLN A 56 -10.54 3.85 -9.26
N LEU A 57 -9.68 2.88 -9.02
CA LEU A 57 -9.37 2.44 -7.68
C LEU A 57 -8.22 3.26 -7.13
N TYR A 58 -8.41 3.77 -5.92
CA TYR A 58 -7.48 4.62 -5.21
C TYR A 58 -7.01 3.93 -3.93
N LEU A 59 -5.72 3.61 -3.87
CA LEU A 59 -5.07 2.98 -2.72
C LEU A 59 -4.04 3.94 -2.16
N GLN A 60 -4.14 4.31 -0.88
CA GLN A 60 -3.17 5.21 -0.28
C GLN A 60 -2.84 4.83 1.17
N LEU A 61 -1.66 5.27 1.59
CA LEU A 61 -1.20 5.27 2.96
C LEU A 61 -0.95 6.73 3.36
N VAL A 62 -1.37 7.09 4.56
CA VAL A 62 -1.26 8.47 5.06
C VAL A 62 -0.57 8.45 6.41
N ARG A 63 0.35 9.39 6.62
CA ARG A 63 1.09 9.54 7.87
C ARG A 63 1.51 10.99 8.09
N ASP A 64 1.71 11.37 9.35
CA ASP A 64 2.44 12.58 9.71
C ASP A 64 3.96 12.45 9.45
N GLY A 65 4.64 13.59 9.34
CA GLY A 65 6.09 13.66 9.15
C GLY A 65 6.91 13.62 10.43
N ASN A 66 6.30 13.29 11.56
CA ASN A 66 7.00 13.25 12.84
C ASN A 66 7.91 12.02 12.93
N LYS A 67 9.05 12.17 13.63
CA LYS A 67 9.91 11.03 13.93
C LYS A 67 9.19 10.08 14.90
N PRO A 68 9.37 8.75 14.75
CA PRO A 68 8.85 7.79 15.70
C PRO A 68 9.38 8.05 17.11
N ALA A 69 8.52 7.86 18.14
CA ALA A 69 8.94 7.96 19.52
C ALA A 69 10.02 6.92 19.84
N GLY A 70 11.10 7.33 20.51
CA GLY A 70 12.20 6.44 20.89
C GLY A 70 13.30 6.27 19.83
N GLU A 71 13.22 6.95 18.69
CA GLU A 71 14.29 6.95 17.71
C GLU A 71 15.53 7.68 18.26
N SER A 72 16.66 6.97 18.29
CA SER A 72 17.94 7.52 18.77
C SER A 72 18.50 8.51 17.73
N SER A 73 19.03 9.65 18.21
CA SER A 73 19.75 10.60 17.35
C SER A 73 21.03 10.02 16.73
N PHE A 74 21.56 8.90 17.27
CA PHE A 74 22.74 8.23 16.78
C PHE A 74 22.45 7.16 15.73
N TYR A 75 21.21 6.64 15.65
CA TYR A 75 20.79 5.62 14.71
C TYR A 75 19.49 6.08 14.06
N SER A 76 19.60 6.93 13.06
CA SER A 76 18.46 7.35 12.28
C SER A 76 18.24 6.34 11.15
N THR A 77 17.12 5.64 11.17
CA THR A 77 16.63 4.86 10.03
C THR A 77 15.65 5.69 9.23
N PHE A 78 15.46 5.33 7.96
CA PHE A 78 14.51 6.03 7.11
C PHE A 78 13.09 5.89 7.64
N THR A 79 12.38 7.01 7.70
CA THR A 79 10.93 7.06 7.98
C THR A 79 10.29 7.93 6.92
N GLY A 80 9.40 7.33 6.12
CA GLY A 80 8.73 8.05 5.04
C GLY A 80 8.14 7.14 3.96
N PRO A 81 7.60 7.75 2.91
CA PRO A 81 7.10 7.04 1.74
C PRO A 81 8.22 6.34 0.97
N ALA A 82 7.90 5.18 0.43
CA ALA A 82 8.76 4.47 -0.52
C ALA A 82 7.92 3.91 -1.67
N ILE A 83 8.54 3.83 -2.84
CA ILE A 83 7.94 3.27 -4.05
C ILE A 83 8.94 2.31 -4.67
N TYR A 84 8.48 1.15 -5.08
CA TYR A 84 9.25 0.20 -5.86
C TYR A 84 8.59 -0.02 -7.22
N THR A 85 9.40 -0.02 -8.27
CA THR A 85 9.04 -0.45 -9.61
C THR A 85 10.21 -1.19 -10.22
N ASP A 86 9.97 -2.07 -11.19
CA ASP A 86 11.09 -2.76 -11.86
C ASP A 86 12.01 -1.80 -12.61
N ALA A 87 11.49 -0.68 -13.08
CA ALA A 87 12.25 0.32 -13.84
C ALA A 87 13.18 1.16 -12.96
N LYS A 88 12.74 1.56 -11.78
CA LYS A 88 13.48 2.48 -10.89
C LYS A 88 13.94 1.84 -9.58
N LYS A 89 13.55 0.57 -9.36
CA LYS A 89 13.84 -0.13 -8.12
C LYS A 89 13.29 0.62 -6.90
N TYR A 90 13.90 0.50 -5.77
CA TYR A 90 13.44 1.08 -4.51
C TYR A 90 13.79 2.56 -4.41
N GLN A 91 12.77 3.41 -4.33
CA GLN A 91 12.87 4.86 -4.22
C GLN A 91 12.33 5.30 -2.86
N LYS A 92 13.20 5.83 -1.99
CA LYS A 92 12.82 6.53 -0.76
C LYS A 92 12.42 7.96 -1.10
N VAL A 93 11.39 8.47 -0.42
CA VAL A 93 10.93 9.86 -0.60
C VAL A 93 10.92 10.57 0.75
N GLU A 94 11.70 11.62 0.86
CA GLU A 94 11.75 12.43 2.07
C GLU A 94 10.50 13.33 2.17
N PHE A 95 9.95 13.48 3.37
CA PHE A 95 8.81 14.40 3.59
C PHE A 95 9.15 15.83 3.18
N SER A 96 10.40 16.26 3.37
CA SER A 96 10.88 17.59 2.95
C SER A 96 10.83 17.79 1.45
N ASP A 97 10.99 16.74 0.65
CA ASP A 97 10.92 16.81 -0.81
C ASP A 97 9.46 16.90 -1.28
N ILE A 98 8.55 16.23 -0.56
CA ILE A 98 7.11 16.38 -0.81
C ILE A 98 6.67 17.81 -0.49
N GLU A 99 7.09 18.37 0.66
CA GLU A 99 6.79 19.76 1.03
C GLU A 99 7.23 20.78 -0.01
N LYS A 100 8.39 20.55 -0.63
CA LYS A 100 8.99 21.45 -1.63
C LYS A 100 8.54 21.15 -3.05
N ASN A 101 7.64 20.16 -3.26
CA ASN A 101 7.26 19.64 -4.58
C ASN A 101 8.45 19.20 -5.43
N LYS A 102 9.48 18.60 -4.80
CA LYS A 102 10.72 18.13 -5.44
C LYS A 102 10.85 16.61 -5.44
N ALA A 103 9.84 15.89 -4.96
CA ALA A 103 9.86 14.44 -4.92
C ALA A 103 9.88 13.87 -6.35
N GLU A 104 10.93 13.10 -6.65
CA GLU A 104 11.08 12.40 -7.93
C GLU A 104 10.71 10.94 -7.76
N ILE A 105 9.67 10.49 -8.44
CA ILE A 105 9.18 9.12 -8.38
C ILE A 105 8.88 8.58 -9.77
N GLU A 106 8.87 7.26 -9.93
CA GLU A 106 8.28 6.63 -11.11
C GLU A 106 6.76 6.78 -11.05
N LYS A 107 6.21 7.60 -11.94
CA LYS A 107 4.79 7.98 -11.90
C LYS A 107 3.86 6.90 -12.42
N SER A 108 4.32 6.06 -13.34
CA SER A 108 3.47 5.06 -14.00
C SER A 108 4.21 3.76 -14.16
N SER A 109 3.61 2.65 -13.76
CA SER A 109 4.21 1.33 -13.89
C SER A 109 3.15 0.22 -13.94
N PRO A 110 3.46 -0.94 -14.57
CA PRO A 110 2.60 -2.12 -14.52
C PRO A 110 2.94 -3.05 -13.33
N ASN A 111 3.88 -2.69 -12.48
CA ASN A 111 4.38 -3.53 -11.39
C ASN A 111 4.80 -2.69 -10.18
N GLY A 112 5.21 -3.36 -9.10
CA GLY A 112 5.75 -2.73 -7.92
C GLY A 112 4.71 -2.44 -6.83
N TYR A 113 5.11 -1.64 -5.83
CA TYR A 113 4.32 -1.33 -4.66
C TYR A 113 4.57 0.10 -4.17
N VAL A 114 3.68 0.58 -3.31
CA VAL A 114 3.89 1.79 -2.50
C VAL A 114 3.89 1.41 -1.02
N ALA A 115 4.77 2.02 -0.25
CA ALA A 115 4.92 1.75 1.17
C ALA A 115 5.06 3.02 2.00
N MET A 116 4.70 2.92 3.26
CA MET A 116 5.06 3.85 4.32
C MET A 116 5.96 3.11 5.28
N VAL A 117 7.20 3.54 5.39
CA VAL A 117 8.27 2.88 6.14
C VAL A 117 8.54 3.64 7.43
N GLN A 118 8.81 2.92 8.49
CA GLN A 118 9.32 3.44 9.74
C GLN A 118 10.23 2.37 10.39
N HIS A 119 11.01 2.78 11.40
CA HIS A 119 12.13 2.01 11.97
C HIS A 119 12.02 0.46 11.93
N TYR A 120 11.02 -0.14 12.56
CA TYR A 120 10.85 -1.61 12.62
C TYR A 120 9.65 -2.13 11.82
N PHE A 121 8.81 -1.23 11.32
CA PHE A 121 7.54 -1.59 10.69
C PHE A 121 7.43 -0.96 9.31
N ALA A 122 6.66 -1.61 8.47
CA ALA A 122 6.24 -1.08 7.19
C ALA A 122 4.76 -1.38 6.94
N THR A 123 4.13 -0.49 6.22
CA THR A 123 2.80 -0.72 5.65
C THR A 123 2.91 -0.53 4.15
N ALA A 124 2.39 -1.46 3.36
CA ALA A 124 2.51 -1.42 1.90
C ALA A 124 1.22 -1.85 1.21
N TRP A 125 0.86 -1.17 0.12
CA TRP A 125 -0.12 -1.65 -0.84
C TRP A 125 0.56 -2.39 -1.98
N LEU A 126 0.12 -3.62 -2.21
CA LEU A 126 0.61 -4.53 -3.24
C LEU A 126 -0.51 -4.80 -4.23
N LEU A 127 -0.23 -4.63 -5.51
CA LEU A 127 -1.08 -5.05 -6.62
C LEU A 127 -0.35 -6.09 -7.47
N ALA A 128 -1.09 -6.96 -8.12
CA ALA A 128 -0.52 -7.92 -9.04
C ALA A 128 0.24 -7.23 -10.19
N ASP A 129 1.27 -7.90 -10.69
CA ASP A 129 1.97 -7.47 -11.89
C ASP A 129 1.04 -7.48 -13.11
N GLY A 130 1.28 -6.57 -14.05
CA GLY A 130 0.43 -6.35 -15.21
C GLY A 130 -0.74 -5.39 -14.96
N VAL A 131 -1.04 -5.06 -13.70
CA VAL A 131 -2.05 -4.04 -13.37
C VAL A 131 -1.42 -2.66 -13.48
N GLN A 132 -1.80 -1.91 -14.50
CA GLN A 132 -1.31 -0.55 -14.71
C GLN A 132 -1.75 0.37 -13.58
N ARG A 133 -0.81 1.16 -13.04
CA ARG A 133 -1.03 2.09 -11.93
C ARG A 133 -0.25 3.39 -12.10
N GLU A 134 -0.82 4.46 -11.57
CA GLU A 134 -0.15 5.73 -11.39
C GLU A 134 0.24 5.88 -9.92
N ASN A 135 1.54 6.03 -9.65
CA ASN A 135 2.05 6.24 -8.31
C ASN A 135 2.05 7.73 -7.99
N PHE A 136 1.78 8.07 -6.75
CA PHE A 136 1.85 9.45 -6.29
C PHE A 136 2.38 9.56 -4.87
N VAL A 137 2.98 10.70 -4.57
CA VAL A 137 3.24 11.20 -3.22
C VAL A 137 2.71 12.62 -3.16
N ARG A 138 2.10 13.00 -2.04
CA ARG A 138 1.58 14.36 -1.87
C ARG A 138 1.40 14.74 -0.41
N LYS A 139 1.44 16.02 -0.14
CA LYS A 139 0.94 16.60 1.09
C LYS A 139 -0.59 16.63 1.03
N VAL A 140 -1.26 16.12 2.06
CA VAL A 140 -2.73 16.09 2.13
C VAL A 140 -3.29 17.09 3.15
N ASP A 141 -2.46 17.45 4.15
CA ASP A 141 -2.77 18.47 5.15
C ASP A 141 -1.48 18.95 5.81
N THR A 142 -1.58 19.87 6.78
CA THR A 142 -0.44 20.32 7.59
C THR A 142 0.25 19.14 8.25
N ASN A 143 1.55 18.95 7.96
CA ASN A 143 2.35 17.82 8.43
C ASN A 143 1.70 16.44 8.17
N LEU A 144 0.96 16.28 7.09
CA LEU A 144 0.30 15.03 6.74
C LEU A 144 0.56 14.68 5.27
N TYR A 145 1.12 13.50 5.04
CA TYR A 145 1.65 13.08 3.74
C TYR A 145 1.06 11.75 3.32
N ALA A 146 0.77 11.63 2.02
CA ALA A 146 0.26 10.41 1.42
C ALA A 146 1.22 9.86 0.37
N VAL A 147 1.27 8.54 0.28
CA VAL A 147 1.79 7.77 -0.84
C VAL A 147 0.71 6.82 -1.32
N GLY A 148 0.56 6.65 -2.62
CA GLY A 148 -0.50 5.79 -3.12
C GLY A 148 -0.38 5.44 -4.59
N MET A 149 -1.35 4.65 -5.03
CA MET A 149 -1.53 4.20 -6.41
C MET A 149 -2.96 4.47 -6.85
N ILE A 150 -3.11 4.89 -8.10
CA ILE A 150 -4.39 5.02 -8.79
C ILE A 150 -4.39 4.01 -9.94
N THR A 151 -5.40 3.15 -9.98
CA THR A 151 -5.56 2.15 -11.03
C THR A 151 -6.87 2.38 -11.76
N PRO A 152 -6.84 2.69 -13.07
CA PRO A 152 -8.06 2.79 -13.86
C PRO A 152 -8.70 1.40 -13.99
N LEU A 153 -10.00 1.34 -13.80
CA LEU A 153 -10.79 0.16 -14.12
C LEU A 153 -11.37 0.32 -15.53
N ALA A 154 -11.69 -0.80 -16.18
CA ALA A 154 -12.39 -0.74 -17.46
C ALA A 154 -13.72 0.01 -17.30
N GLU A 155 -14.18 0.64 -18.38
CA GLU A 155 -15.53 1.22 -18.44
C GLU A 155 -16.57 0.15 -18.09
N LEU A 156 -17.51 0.51 -17.25
CA LEU A 156 -18.61 -0.34 -16.81
C LEU A 156 -19.92 0.19 -17.39
N ALA A 157 -20.55 -0.59 -18.23
CA ALA A 157 -21.93 -0.33 -18.65
C ALA A 157 -22.90 -0.47 -17.46
N PRO A 158 -24.13 0.07 -17.54
CA PRO A 158 -25.15 -0.10 -16.52
C PRO A 158 -25.33 -1.57 -16.11
N GLY A 159 -25.33 -1.84 -14.81
CA GLY A 159 -25.46 -3.17 -14.22
C GLY A 159 -24.16 -4.02 -14.22
N GLN A 160 -23.09 -3.56 -14.85
CA GLN A 160 -21.81 -4.28 -14.83
C GLN A 160 -21.01 -4.03 -13.55
N SER A 161 -20.15 -4.97 -13.22
CA SER A 161 -19.21 -4.86 -12.12
C SER A 161 -17.78 -5.23 -12.52
N LYS A 162 -16.81 -4.71 -11.78
CA LYS A 162 -15.40 -5.07 -11.87
C LYS A 162 -14.84 -5.31 -10.50
N THR A 163 -14.05 -6.37 -10.39
CA THR A 163 -13.32 -6.69 -9.16
C THR A 163 -11.83 -6.49 -9.37
N LEU A 164 -11.18 -5.86 -8.40
CA LEU A 164 -9.73 -5.77 -8.29
C LEU A 164 -9.29 -6.21 -6.90
N SER A 165 -8.33 -7.11 -6.84
CA SER A 165 -7.74 -7.57 -5.58
C SER A 165 -6.39 -6.89 -5.34
N ALA A 166 -6.18 -6.46 -4.10
CA ALA A 166 -4.94 -5.91 -3.59
C ALA A 166 -4.56 -6.64 -2.30
N GLN A 167 -3.31 -6.50 -1.89
CA GLN A 167 -2.90 -6.89 -0.53
C GLN A 167 -2.42 -5.64 0.21
N LEU A 168 -2.81 -5.53 1.47
CA LEU A 168 -2.27 -4.58 2.42
C LEU A 168 -1.34 -5.33 3.39
N PHE A 169 -0.05 -5.11 3.28
CA PHE A 169 0.89 -5.54 4.30
C PHE A 169 0.95 -4.48 5.41
N SER A 170 0.90 -4.89 6.67
CA SER A 170 1.15 -4.02 7.81
C SER A 170 1.77 -4.82 8.94
N GLY A 171 3.09 -4.71 9.12
CA GLY A 171 3.79 -5.55 10.06
C GLY A 171 5.27 -5.21 10.21
N PRO A 172 6.01 -6.03 11.00
CA PRO A 172 7.43 -5.87 11.18
C PRO A 172 8.20 -6.14 9.89
N GLN A 173 9.38 -5.52 9.77
CA GLN A 173 10.27 -5.69 8.61
C GLN A 173 11.06 -7.01 8.70
N GLU A 174 10.35 -8.12 8.67
CA GLU A 174 10.95 -9.46 8.62
C GLU A 174 11.30 -9.83 7.17
N GLU A 175 12.58 -9.90 6.84
CA GLU A 175 13.11 -10.05 5.49
C GLU A 175 12.47 -11.20 4.72
N LYS A 176 12.45 -12.41 5.29
CA LYS A 176 11.86 -13.59 4.63
C LYS A 176 10.36 -13.46 4.36
N VAL A 177 9.64 -12.77 5.24
CA VAL A 177 8.19 -12.51 5.05
C VAL A 177 7.99 -11.52 3.93
N LEU A 178 8.80 -10.46 3.88
CA LEU A 178 8.73 -9.41 2.86
C LEU A 178 9.11 -9.93 1.48
N GLU A 179 10.20 -10.70 1.36
CA GLU A 179 10.64 -11.35 0.11
C GLU A 179 9.55 -12.27 -0.47
N ALA A 180 8.85 -13.02 0.38
CA ALA A 180 7.78 -13.93 -0.05
C ALA A 180 6.51 -13.21 -0.53
N LEU A 181 6.30 -11.96 -0.13
CA LEU A 181 5.08 -11.21 -0.45
C LEU A 181 5.15 -10.49 -1.79
N ALA A 182 6.27 -9.84 -2.09
CA ALA A 182 6.44 -9.13 -3.35
C ALA A 182 7.93 -8.90 -3.67
N PRO A 183 8.32 -8.91 -4.97
CA PRO A 183 9.67 -8.58 -5.39
C PRO A 183 10.13 -7.23 -4.83
N GLY A 184 11.30 -7.21 -4.18
CA GLY A 184 11.91 -6.02 -3.63
C GLY A 184 11.24 -5.43 -2.39
N LEU A 185 10.24 -6.09 -1.80
CA LEU A 185 9.60 -5.60 -0.57
C LEU A 185 10.54 -5.69 0.63
N ASP A 186 11.50 -6.61 0.62
CA ASP A 186 12.60 -6.70 1.59
C ASP A 186 13.46 -5.43 1.65
N LEU A 187 13.51 -4.65 0.56
CA LEU A 187 14.25 -3.39 0.47
C LEU A 187 13.71 -2.28 1.39
N VAL A 188 12.51 -2.43 1.94
CA VAL A 188 11.99 -1.50 2.97
C VAL A 188 12.78 -1.59 4.27
N LYS A 189 13.46 -2.72 4.50
CA LYS A 189 14.33 -2.92 5.67
C LYS A 189 15.58 -2.05 5.52
N ASP A 190 15.69 -1.07 6.39
CA ASP A 190 16.84 -0.16 6.42
C ASP A 190 17.84 -0.61 7.48
N TYR A 191 18.99 -1.09 7.04
CA TYR A 191 20.09 -1.48 7.94
C TYR A 191 20.91 -0.28 8.43
N GLY A 192 20.50 0.95 8.08
CA GLY A 192 21.24 2.17 8.39
C GLY A 192 22.61 2.20 7.71
N TRP A 193 23.53 3.06 8.20
CA TRP A 193 24.88 3.22 7.64
C TRP A 193 25.79 2.00 7.84
N LEU A 194 25.43 1.09 8.74
CA LEU A 194 26.15 -0.18 8.98
C LEU A 194 25.75 -1.31 8.00
N ALA A 195 24.94 -1.02 6.98
CA ALA A 195 24.46 -2.03 6.02
C ALA A 195 25.59 -2.83 5.36
N MET A 196 26.75 -2.21 5.11
CA MET A 196 27.93 -2.90 4.55
C MET A 196 28.55 -3.94 5.50
N LEU A 197 28.37 -3.80 6.80
CA LEU A 197 28.89 -4.72 7.80
C LEU A 197 27.90 -5.79 8.23
N SER A 198 26.60 -5.52 8.10
CA SER A 198 25.55 -6.44 8.55
C SER A 198 25.16 -7.48 7.49
N LYS A 199 25.16 -7.15 6.20
CA LYS A 199 24.80 -8.08 5.12
C LYS A 199 25.66 -9.36 5.02
N PRO A 200 26.99 -9.35 5.28
CA PRO A 200 27.78 -10.58 5.23
C PRO A 200 27.62 -11.50 6.46
N LEU A 201 26.89 -11.10 7.49
CA LEU A 201 26.70 -11.85 8.74
C LEU A 201 25.36 -12.59 8.81
N TYR A 202 24.54 -12.48 7.77
CA TYR A 202 23.28 -13.19 7.58
C TYR A 202 23.33 -14.06 6.31
#